data_86acaecba885340a7b5f559e1cbaf787
#
_entry.id   86acaecba885340a7b5f559e1cbaf787
#
_cell.length_a   1.000
_cell.length_b   1.000
_cell.length_c   1.000
_cell.angle_alpha   90.00
_cell.angle_beta   90.00
_cell.angle_gamma   90.00
#
_symmetry.space_group_name_H-M   'P 1'
#
loop_
_entity.id
_entity.type
_entity.pdbx_description
1 polymer ?
#
loop_
_entity_poly.entity_id
_entity_poly.type
_entity_poly.pdbx_seq_one_letter_code
_entity_poly.pdbx_strand_id
1 'polypeptide(L)'
;YGMTVPEMMGQMRRFARELRPLYRELHTWARYRLAKQFKKEVPDLIPAHWLPNRWGQGWGAMVKVEGFDLDGKLAGLEPVKLVQAAEDFFVSLGFDPLPESFYKLSSLFPLPPGSQHKKNNHASAWHMDLEKDVRCLMSVEPNARWWETTHHELGHIYYYIDYTSPQVPPLLREGANRGFHEAIGSLLGLASMQKAFLQGRGLVAEDAKVDELQVLLKEALEFVVFIPFSTGTMTHFEHDLYATDLPISSYNERWWKYVEEFQGIRAPQKRGEEFCDAASKTHINNDAAQYYDYAISYILLHQFHSHIARKILGQDPRNTNYYGNKKAGEFLRGILKLGATRDWRVVLQETIGSDISARAMLDYFEPLLEYLRKENEGRRHTLGDV
;
A
#
# COMPACT_ATOMS: atom_id res chain seq x y z
N TYR A 1 5.59 5.92 17.86
CA TYR A 1 4.89 7.05 17.24
C TYR A 1 4.80 8.29 18.15
N GLY A 2 5.03 8.19 19.45
CA GLY A 2 4.84 9.31 20.37
C GLY A 2 3.38 9.84 20.36
N MET A 3 2.42 8.98 20.15
CA MET A 3 0.98 9.27 20.21
C MET A 3 0.33 8.47 21.35
N THR A 4 -0.61 9.07 22.03
CA THR A 4 -1.52 8.34 22.91
C THR A 4 -2.56 7.56 22.10
N VAL A 5 -3.21 6.57 22.72
CA VAL A 5 -4.28 5.81 22.05
C VAL A 5 -5.42 6.73 21.57
N PRO A 6 -5.92 7.70 22.35
CA PRO A 6 -6.93 8.65 21.87
C PRO A 6 -6.48 9.50 20.66
N GLU A 7 -5.22 9.93 20.61
CA GLU A 7 -4.67 10.67 19.47
C GLU A 7 -4.61 9.81 18.22
N MET A 8 -4.11 8.58 18.33
CA MET A 8 -4.08 7.63 17.22
C MET A 8 -5.49 7.32 16.70
N MET A 9 -6.44 7.01 17.59
CA MET A 9 -7.84 6.76 17.21
C MET A 9 -8.48 8.00 16.56
N GLY A 10 -8.18 9.20 17.08
CA GLY A 10 -8.61 10.47 16.50
C GLY A 10 -8.06 10.67 15.09
N GLN A 11 -6.79 10.34 14.86
CA GLN A 11 -6.13 10.42 13.57
C GLN A 11 -6.77 9.43 12.57
N MET A 12 -7.04 8.20 12.98
CA MET A 12 -7.66 7.19 12.13
C MET A 12 -9.08 7.59 11.71
N ARG A 13 -9.89 8.09 12.65
CA ARG A 13 -11.22 8.63 12.35
C ARG A 13 -11.15 9.83 11.41
N ARG A 14 -10.14 10.70 11.54
CA ARG A 14 -9.93 11.82 10.63
C ARG A 14 -9.71 11.34 9.20
N PHE A 15 -8.79 10.40 8.98
CA PHE A 15 -8.53 9.85 7.65
C PHE A 15 -9.75 9.15 7.05
N ALA A 16 -10.47 8.36 7.86
CA ALA A 16 -11.70 7.73 7.42
C ALA A 16 -12.73 8.76 6.91
N ARG A 17 -12.95 9.86 7.67
CA ARG A 17 -13.87 10.93 7.28
C ARG A 17 -13.41 11.69 6.04
N GLU A 18 -12.13 12.08 5.98
CA GLU A 18 -11.59 12.85 4.85
C GLU A 18 -11.70 12.09 3.53
N LEU A 19 -11.49 10.78 3.54
CA LEU A 19 -11.55 9.92 2.34
C LEU A 19 -12.95 9.32 2.07
N ARG A 20 -13.90 9.45 3.03
CA ARG A 20 -15.24 8.88 2.89
C ARG A 20 -15.98 9.33 1.62
N PRO A 21 -15.94 10.59 1.18
CA PRO A 21 -16.60 11.01 -0.04
C PRO A 21 -16.13 10.25 -1.28
N LEU A 22 -14.82 10.07 -1.45
CA LEU A 22 -14.25 9.30 -2.57
C LEU A 22 -14.57 7.80 -2.43
N TYR A 23 -14.43 7.26 -1.22
CA TYR A 23 -14.76 5.86 -0.96
C TYR A 23 -16.25 5.55 -1.22
N ARG A 24 -17.16 6.45 -0.89
CA ARG A 24 -18.60 6.34 -1.17
C ARG A 24 -18.88 6.21 -2.66
N GLU A 25 -18.19 6.96 -3.49
CA GLU A 25 -18.31 6.85 -4.95
C GLU A 25 -17.75 5.52 -5.46
N LEU A 26 -16.58 5.09 -5.00
CA LEU A 26 -16.00 3.79 -5.35
C LEU A 26 -16.91 2.62 -4.93
N HIS A 27 -17.47 2.68 -3.71
CA HIS A 27 -18.39 1.67 -3.19
C HIS A 27 -19.66 1.60 -4.02
N THR A 28 -20.24 2.74 -4.40
CA THR A 28 -21.44 2.80 -5.25
C THR A 28 -21.15 2.23 -6.62
N TRP A 29 -20.06 2.63 -7.26
CA TRP A 29 -19.61 2.07 -8.54
C TRP A 29 -19.44 0.54 -8.46
N ALA A 30 -18.75 0.05 -7.43
CA ALA A 30 -18.51 -1.38 -7.25
C ALA A 30 -19.81 -2.18 -7.05
N ARG A 31 -20.76 -1.68 -6.24
CA ARG A 31 -22.06 -2.34 -6.02
C ARG A 31 -22.81 -2.59 -7.32
N TYR A 32 -22.91 -1.57 -8.17
CA TYR A 32 -23.62 -1.68 -9.45
C TYR A 32 -22.88 -2.59 -10.44
N ARG A 33 -21.55 -2.49 -10.50
CA ARG A 33 -20.71 -3.35 -11.34
C ARG A 33 -20.81 -4.82 -10.95
N LEU A 34 -20.68 -5.12 -9.65
CA LEU A 34 -20.75 -6.48 -9.13
C LEU A 34 -22.17 -7.07 -9.26
N ALA A 35 -23.22 -6.30 -8.99
CA ALA A 35 -24.59 -6.73 -9.21
C ALA A 35 -24.84 -7.14 -10.66
N LYS A 36 -24.33 -6.36 -11.63
CA LYS A 36 -24.39 -6.71 -13.06
C LYS A 36 -23.60 -8.00 -13.36
N GLN A 37 -22.38 -8.12 -12.81
CA GLN A 37 -21.51 -9.30 -13.00
C GLN A 37 -22.17 -10.58 -12.48
N PHE A 38 -22.74 -10.52 -11.27
CA PHE A 38 -23.39 -11.66 -10.63
C PHE A 38 -24.86 -11.85 -11.03
N LYS A 39 -25.42 -10.96 -11.89
CA LYS A 39 -26.82 -10.96 -12.33
C LYS A 39 -27.80 -10.96 -11.13
N LYS A 40 -27.55 -10.07 -10.19
CA LYS A 40 -28.34 -9.89 -8.97
C LYS A 40 -28.82 -8.44 -8.86
N GLU A 41 -29.81 -8.20 -7.99
CA GLU A 41 -30.21 -6.87 -7.60
C GLU A 41 -29.05 -6.14 -6.91
N VAL A 42 -29.02 -4.80 -7.01
CA VAL A 42 -27.97 -3.98 -6.39
C VAL A 42 -28.17 -3.98 -4.87
N PRO A 43 -27.25 -4.58 -4.11
CA PRO A 43 -27.40 -4.67 -2.66
C PRO A 43 -27.03 -3.33 -1.98
N ASP A 44 -27.49 -3.10 -0.75
CA ASP A 44 -27.07 -1.95 0.02
C ASP A 44 -25.62 -2.08 0.54
N LEU A 45 -25.25 -3.29 0.94
CA LEU A 45 -23.89 -3.65 1.35
C LEU A 45 -23.35 -4.72 0.40
N ILE A 46 -22.09 -4.61 0.01
CA ILE A 46 -21.46 -5.58 -0.90
C ILE A 46 -21.32 -6.93 -0.19
N PRO A 47 -21.84 -8.03 -0.72
CA PRO A 47 -21.55 -9.35 -0.17
C PRO A 47 -20.06 -9.67 -0.28
N ALA A 48 -19.41 -10.02 0.82
CA ALA A 48 -17.96 -10.21 0.89
C ALA A 48 -17.40 -11.17 -0.17
N HIS A 49 -18.14 -12.24 -0.50
CA HIS A 49 -17.74 -13.24 -1.51
C HIS A 49 -17.83 -12.74 -2.97
N TRP A 50 -18.35 -11.53 -3.21
CA TRP A 50 -18.31 -10.90 -4.54
C TRP A 50 -16.99 -10.18 -4.81
N LEU A 51 -16.22 -9.88 -3.76
CA LEU A 51 -14.97 -9.14 -3.85
C LEU A 51 -13.78 -10.07 -4.10
N PRO A 52 -12.75 -9.59 -4.80
CA PRO A 52 -11.57 -10.40 -5.12
C PRO A 52 -10.67 -10.70 -3.91
N ASN A 53 -10.81 -9.91 -2.84
CA ASN A 53 -10.00 -10.04 -1.64
C ASN A 53 -10.86 -10.46 -0.44
N ARG A 54 -10.39 -11.43 0.35
CA ARG A 54 -11.11 -12.01 1.51
C ARG A 54 -11.60 -10.98 2.52
N TRP A 55 -10.79 -9.94 2.77
CA TRP A 55 -11.10 -8.90 3.77
C TRP A 55 -11.68 -7.64 3.13
N GLY A 56 -11.88 -7.64 1.80
CA GLY A 56 -12.39 -6.50 1.07
C GLY A 56 -11.45 -5.27 1.13
N GLN A 57 -10.16 -5.48 1.37
CA GLN A 57 -9.17 -4.41 1.54
C GLN A 57 -8.53 -3.93 0.23
N GLY A 58 -8.72 -4.63 -0.87
CA GLY A 58 -8.21 -4.29 -2.21
C GLY A 58 -9.14 -4.85 -3.27
N TRP A 59 -9.51 -4.01 -4.25
CA TRP A 59 -10.46 -4.35 -5.31
C TRP A 59 -9.89 -4.15 -6.71
N GLY A 60 -8.61 -3.83 -6.87
CA GLY A 60 -7.97 -3.49 -8.15
C GLY A 60 -8.08 -4.58 -9.21
N ALA A 61 -8.19 -5.87 -8.79
CA ALA A 61 -8.45 -6.99 -9.70
C ALA A 61 -9.80 -6.91 -10.44
N MET A 62 -10.73 -6.03 -10.02
CA MET A 62 -11.98 -5.76 -10.74
C MET A 62 -11.77 -4.96 -12.04
N VAL A 63 -10.61 -4.32 -12.22
CA VAL A 63 -10.31 -3.45 -13.35
C VAL A 63 -9.10 -3.95 -14.11
N LYS A 64 -9.27 -4.14 -15.42
CA LYS A 64 -8.17 -4.39 -16.36
C LYS A 64 -7.98 -3.12 -17.20
N VAL A 65 -6.78 -2.56 -17.17
CA VAL A 65 -6.42 -1.36 -17.93
C VAL A 65 -5.93 -1.79 -19.31
N GLU A 66 -6.60 -1.36 -20.36
CA GLU A 66 -6.18 -1.60 -21.74
C GLU A 66 -4.91 -0.77 -22.07
N GLY A 67 -4.03 -1.32 -22.90
CA GLY A 67 -2.77 -0.68 -23.26
C GLY A 67 -1.68 -0.76 -22.18
N PHE A 68 -1.97 -1.41 -21.05
CA PHE A 68 -1.08 -1.56 -19.90
C PHE A 68 -0.87 -3.04 -19.57
N ASP A 69 -0.44 -3.83 -20.58
CA ASP A 69 -0.15 -5.28 -20.41
C ASP A 69 1.30 -5.49 -19.98
N LEU A 70 1.57 -5.19 -18.71
CA LEU A 70 2.89 -5.39 -18.15
C LEU A 70 3.22 -6.89 -17.96
N ASP A 71 2.23 -7.72 -17.63
CA ASP A 71 2.43 -9.16 -17.47
C ASP A 71 2.95 -9.80 -18.77
N GLY A 72 2.33 -9.48 -19.91
CA GLY A 72 2.79 -9.98 -21.21
C GLY A 72 4.21 -9.52 -21.56
N LYS A 73 4.59 -8.32 -21.16
CA LYS A 73 5.95 -7.79 -21.39
C LYS A 73 7.00 -8.42 -20.48
N LEU A 74 6.64 -8.78 -19.26
CA LEU A 74 7.55 -9.38 -18.29
C LEU A 74 7.67 -10.91 -18.43
N ALA A 75 6.65 -11.59 -18.94
CA ALA A 75 6.54 -13.07 -18.97
C ALA A 75 7.74 -13.81 -19.55
N GLY A 76 8.53 -13.18 -20.41
CA GLY A 76 9.74 -13.77 -21.01
C GLY A 76 11.04 -13.48 -20.24
N LEU A 77 10.99 -12.74 -19.16
CA LEU A 77 12.18 -12.37 -18.40
C LEU A 77 12.51 -13.42 -17.34
N GLU A 78 13.80 -13.58 -17.08
CA GLU A 78 14.24 -14.33 -15.90
C GLU A 78 13.88 -13.58 -14.62
N PRO A 79 13.36 -14.23 -13.56
CA PRO A 79 12.94 -13.56 -12.33
C PRO A 79 14.01 -12.65 -11.70
N VAL A 80 15.28 -13.03 -11.80
CA VAL A 80 16.40 -12.21 -11.29
C VAL A 80 16.49 -10.85 -11.99
N LYS A 81 16.01 -10.74 -13.24
CA LYS A 81 16.01 -9.47 -13.98
C LYS A 81 15.06 -8.46 -13.40
N LEU A 82 13.98 -8.90 -12.77
CA LEU A 82 13.06 -8.00 -12.04
C LEU A 82 13.76 -7.40 -10.81
N VAL A 83 14.51 -8.22 -10.08
CA VAL A 83 15.27 -7.76 -8.90
C VAL A 83 16.36 -6.78 -9.33
N GLN A 84 17.11 -7.11 -10.40
CA GLN A 84 18.13 -6.23 -10.95
C GLN A 84 17.56 -4.91 -11.49
N ALA A 85 16.38 -4.94 -12.11
CA ALA A 85 15.71 -3.73 -12.59
C ALA A 85 15.27 -2.81 -11.43
N ALA A 86 14.81 -3.38 -10.33
CA ALA A 86 14.48 -2.64 -9.13
C ALA A 86 15.74 -2.05 -8.47
N GLU A 87 16.84 -2.81 -8.38
CA GLU A 87 18.13 -2.28 -7.92
C GLU A 87 18.61 -1.13 -8.82
N ASP A 88 18.56 -1.31 -10.15
CA ASP A 88 18.94 -0.28 -11.13
C ASP A 88 18.13 1.02 -10.96
N PHE A 89 16.86 0.91 -10.58
CA PHE A 89 16.04 2.06 -10.24
C PHE A 89 16.68 2.88 -9.10
N PHE A 90 17.06 2.23 -7.98
CA PHE A 90 17.70 2.92 -6.85
C PHE A 90 19.09 3.46 -7.20
N VAL A 91 19.90 2.68 -7.90
CA VAL A 91 21.23 3.12 -8.38
C VAL A 91 21.10 4.33 -9.29
N SER A 92 20.08 4.38 -10.14
CA SER A 92 19.79 5.54 -10.98
C SER A 92 19.53 6.81 -10.19
N LEU A 93 18.92 6.69 -9.00
CA LEU A 93 18.69 7.80 -8.07
C LEU A 93 19.95 8.23 -7.29
N GLY A 94 21.01 7.43 -7.28
CA GLY A 94 22.28 7.71 -6.60
C GLY A 94 22.54 6.88 -5.37
N PHE A 95 21.76 5.84 -5.13
CA PHE A 95 22.09 4.83 -4.14
C PHE A 95 23.22 3.94 -4.61
N ASP A 96 23.94 3.31 -3.69
CA ASP A 96 24.97 2.34 -4.02
C ASP A 96 24.32 1.01 -4.47
N PRO A 97 25.01 0.20 -5.29
CA PRO A 97 24.55 -1.16 -5.60
C PRO A 97 24.37 -2.00 -4.33
N LEU A 98 23.42 -2.94 -4.38
CA LEU A 98 23.20 -3.87 -3.29
C LEU A 98 24.46 -4.71 -3.02
N PRO A 99 24.74 -5.04 -1.74
CA PRO A 99 25.87 -5.88 -1.41
C PRO A 99 25.69 -7.29 -2.02
N GLU A 100 26.79 -7.93 -2.42
CA GLU A 100 26.76 -9.29 -3.00
C GLU A 100 26.08 -10.30 -2.04
N SER A 101 26.20 -10.07 -0.72
CA SER A 101 25.52 -10.85 0.32
C SER A 101 24.00 -10.83 0.19
N PHE A 102 23.40 -9.73 -0.30
CA PHE A 102 21.96 -9.67 -0.54
C PHE A 102 21.51 -10.78 -1.48
N TYR A 103 22.13 -10.90 -2.65
CA TYR A 103 21.79 -11.93 -3.64
C TYR A 103 22.11 -13.35 -3.16
N LYS A 104 23.19 -13.52 -2.38
CA LYS A 104 23.63 -14.84 -1.89
C LYS A 104 22.78 -15.36 -0.73
N LEU A 105 22.31 -14.48 0.16
CA LEU A 105 21.69 -14.86 1.42
C LEU A 105 20.16 -14.66 1.45
N SER A 106 19.62 -13.90 0.51
CA SER A 106 18.16 -13.74 0.37
C SER A 106 17.50 -14.98 -0.21
N SER A 107 16.22 -15.19 0.10
CA SER A 107 15.36 -16.18 -0.54
C SER A 107 14.43 -15.46 -1.54
N LEU A 108 14.90 -15.25 -2.78
CA LEU A 108 14.25 -14.36 -3.73
C LEU A 108 13.21 -15.06 -4.62
N PHE A 109 13.33 -16.35 -4.86
CA PHE A 109 12.55 -17.06 -5.87
C PHE A 109 11.68 -18.17 -5.27
N PRO A 110 10.63 -18.64 -5.96
CA PRO A 110 9.84 -19.78 -5.54
C PRO A 110 10.72 -21.00 -5.24
N LEU A 111 10.26 -21.86 -4.33
CA LEU A 111 10.92 -23.15 -4.11
C LEU A 111 10.77 -24.01 -5.37
N PRO A 112 11.76 -24.88 -5.68
CA PRO A 112 11.66 -25.81 -6.80
C PRO A 112 10.41 -26.73 -6.65
N PRO A 113 9.79 -27.11 -7.78
CA PRO A 113 8.71 -28.09 -7.76
C PRO A 113 9.13 -29.37 -7.01
N GLY A 114 8.24 -29.89 -6.17
CA GLY A 114 8.52 -31.09 -5.36
C GLY A 114 9.31 -30.83 -4.07
N SER A 115 9.62 -29.60 -3.74
CA SER A 115 10.26 -29.27 -2.46
C SER A 115 9.45 -29.80 -1.26
N GLN A 116 10.14 -30.42 -0.30
CA GLN A 116 9.55 -30.87 0.97
C GLN A 116 9.37 -29.72 1.96
N HIS A 117 9.98 -28.56 1.69
CA HIS A 117 9.84 -27.37 2.51
C HIS A 117 8.67 -26.51 2.04
N LYS A 118 8.07 -25.76 2.98
CA LYS A 118 7.11 -24.70 2.70
C LYS A 118 7.80 -23.36 2.86
N LYS A 119 7.51 -22.43 1.98
CA LYS A 119 7.99 -21.06 2.02
C LYS A 119 6.80 -20.12 2.23
N ASN A 120 6.95 -19.13 3.11
CA ASN A 120 5.99 -18.04 3.16
C ASN A 120 6.06 -17.28 1.83
N ASN A 121 4.93 -17.11 1.16
CA ASN A 121 4.82 -16.38 -0.09
C ASN A 121 4.47 -14.90 0.09
N HIS A 122 4.36 -14.44 1.34
CA HIS A 122 4.31 -13.02 1.67
C HIS A 122 5.72 -12.45 1.57
N ALA A 123 5.91 -11.41 0.76
CA ALA A 123 7.19 -10.73 0.64
C ALA A 123 7.56 -10.03 1.95
N SER A 124 8.85 -9.99 2.25
CA SER A 124 9.36 -9.29 3.43
C SER A 124 10.84 -8.96 3.30
N ALA A 125 11.24 -7.83 3.86
CA ALA A 125 12.62 -7.39 3.96
C ALA A 125 13.11 -7.48 5.41
N TRP A 126 14.39 -7.78 5.59
CA TRP A 126 15.00 -8.08 6.88
C TRP A 126 16.36 -7.39 7.02
N HIS A 127 16.59 -6.77 8.18
CA HIS A 127 17.87 -6.28 8.63
C HIS A 127 18.38 -7.23 9.73
N MET A 128 19.26 -8.16 9.36
CA MET A 128 19.57 -9.34 10.19
C MET A 128 20.49 -9.02 11.38
N ASP A 129 21.40 -8.07 11.20
CA ASP A 129 22.45 -7.76 12.18
C ASP A 129 22.47 -6.29 12.59
N LEU A 130 21.57 -5.46 12.05
CA LEU A 130 21.57 -4.00 12.17
C LEU A 130 22.86 -3.33 11.65
N GLU A 131 23.60 -4.02 10.78
CA GLU A 131 24.85 -3.55 10.17
C GLU A 131 24.82 -3.74 8.65
N LYS A 132 25.26 -4.90 8.15
CA LYS A 132 25.47 -5.13 6.70
C LYS A 132 24.63 -6.25 6.11
N ASP A 133 24.05 -7.10 6.94
CA ASP A 133 23.29 -8.25 6.49
C ASP A 133 21.82 -7.86 6.28
N VAL A 134 21.51 -7.48 5.05
CA VAL A 134 20.14 -7.17 4.61
C VAL A 134 19.65 -8.24 3.66
N ARG A 135 18.42 -8.73 3.85
CA ARG A 135 17.86 -9.84 3.08
C ARG A 135 16.40 -9.63 2.73
N CYS A 136 15.96 -10.24 1.63
CA CYS A 136 14.55 -10.39 1.29
C CYS A 136 14.10 -11.86 1.29
N LEU A 137 12.85 -12.08 1.72
CA LEU A 137 12.11 -13.31 1.50
C LEU A 137 11.02 -13.00 0.47
N MET A 138 11.18 -13.47 -0.75
CA MET A 138 10.26 -13.22 -1.87
C MET A 138 10.05 -14.51 -2.67
N SER A 139 9.07 -14.51 -3.55
CA SER A 139 8.86 -15.58 -4.54
C SER A 139 8.66 -14.93 -5.91
N VAL A 140 9.70 -14.22 -6.38
CA VAL A 140 9.66 -13.40 -7.59
C VAL A 140 9.38 -14.24 -8.82
N GLU A 141 8.33 -13.88 -9.53
CA GLU A 141 7.93 -14.38 -10.83
C GLU A 141 7.81 -13.22 -11.83
N PRO A 142 7.99 -13.43 -13.13
CA PRO A 142 8.01 -12.35 -14.12
C PRO A 142 6.60 -11.86 -14.44
N ASN A 143 6.01 -11.05 -13.55
CA ASN A 143 4.70 -10.43 -13.69
C ASN A 143 4.65 -9.05 -13.00
N ALA A 144 3.60 -8.28 -13.26
CA ALA A 144 3.41 -6.93 -12.76
C ALA A 144 3.36 -6.85 -11.24
N ARG A 145 2.74 -7.84 -10.60
CA ARG A 145 2.67 -7.91 -9.14
C ARG A 145 4.07 -7.97 -8.51
N TRP A 146 4.93 -8.87 -9.01
CA TRP A 146 6.29 -9.01 -8.49
C TRP A 146 7.22 -7.89 -8.93
N TRP A 147 6.93 -7.22 -10.06
CA TRP A 147 7.62 -5.98 -10.44
C TRP A 147 7.40 -4.91 -9.36
N GLU A 148 6.15 -4.60 -9.03
CA GLU A 148 5.79 -3.61 -8.00
C GLU A 148 6.31 -4.03 -6.61
N THR A 149 6.04 -5.29 -6.21
CA THR A 149 6.45 -5.82 -4.90
C THR A 149 7.97 -5.77 -4.73
N THR A 150 8.75 -6.09 -5.75
CA THR A 150 10.23 -6.05 -5.65
C THR A 150 10.73 -4.62 -5.45
N HIS A 151 10.16 -3.63 -6.11
CA HIS A 151 10.51 -2.23 -5.87
C HIS A 151 10.12 -1.79 -4.45
N HIS A 152 9.00 -2.27 -3.92
CA HIS A 152 8.57 -2.03 -2.56
C HIS A 152 9.55 -2.62 -1.54
N GLU A 153 9.87 -3.90 -1.66
CA GLU A 153 10.78 -4.59 -0.72
C GLU A 153 12.20 -3.98 -0.75
N LEU A 154 12.69 -3.59 -1.92
CA LEU A 154 13.96 -2.89 -2.04
C LEU A 154 13.90 -1.49 -1.40
N GLY A 155 12.74 -0.85 -1.33
CA GLY A 155 12.54 0.37 -0.53
C GLY A 155 12.89 0.15 0.94
N HIS A 156 12.47 -0.97 1.52
CA HIS A 156 12.87 -1.36 2.88
C HIS A 156 14.36 -1.64 2.98
N ILE A 157 14.94 -2.36 2.03
CA ILE A 157 16.38 -2.70 2.02
C ILE A 157 17.24 -1.44 1.98
N TYR A 158 16.94 -0.49 1.10
CA TYR A 158 17.68 0.77 1.02
C TYR A 158 17.48 1.66 2.24
N TYR A 159 16.33 1.58 2.91
CA TYR A 159 16.13 2.24 4.19
C TYR A 159 17.07 1.65 5.25
N TYR A 160 17.17 0.31 5.33
CA TYR A 160 18.11 -0.37 6.24
C TYR A 160 19.55 0.06 5.99
N ILE A 161 19.98 0.08 4.74
CA ILE A 161 21.34 0.46 4.35
C ILE A 161 21.63 1.92 4.72
N ASP A 162 20.73 2.85 4.41
CA ASP A 162 20.97 4.29 4.57
C ASP A 162 21.03 4.72 6.04
N TYR A 163 20.21 4.16 6.94
CA TYR A 163 20.30 4.49 8.36
C TYR A 163 21.44 3.77 9.08
N THR A 164 22.04 2.77 8.46
CA THR A 164 23.19 2.07 9.04
C THR A 164 24.44 2.91 8.89
N SER A 165 24.64 3.79 9.82
CA SER A 165 25.78 4.71 9.85
C SER A 165 26.26 4.93 11.28
N PRO A 166 27.53 5.35 11.49
CA PRO A 166 28.06 5.66 12.83
C PRO A 166 27.27 6.77 13.54
N GLN A 167 26.55 7.62 12.82
CA GLN A 167 25.76 8.72 13.38
C GLN A 167 24.42 8.23 13.96
N VAL A 168 23.95 7.02 13.56
CA VAL A 168 22.71 6.44 14.08
C VAL A 168 23.05 5.32 15.07
N PRO A 169 22.77 5.51 16.37
CA PRO A 169 22.96 4.46 17.36
C PRO A 169 22.22 3.17 17.00
N PRO A 170 22.77 1.97 17.26
CA PRO A 170 22.16 0.70 16.85
C PRO A 170 20.69 0.56 17.25
N LEU A 171 20.29 1.01 18.43
CA LEU A 171 18.90 0.96 18.92
C LEU A 171 17.93 1.91 18.17
N LEU A 172 18.46 2.83 17.38
CA LEU A 172 17.67 3.77 16.54
C LEU A 172 17.82 3.48 15.05
N ARG A 173 18.43 2.35 14.69
CA ARG A 173 18.53 1.86 13.30
C ARG A 173 17.22 1.19 12.89
N GLU A 174 16.22 2.01 12.71
CA GLU A 174 14.89 1.67 12.21
C GLU A 174 14.31 2.88 11.47
N GLY A 175 13.16 2.78 10.82
CA GLY A 175 12.51 3.95 10.21
C GLY A 175 12.12 4.99 11.25
N ALA A 176 11.86 6.23 10.82
CA ALA A 176 11.34 7.28 11.71
C ALA A 176 10.10 6.80 12.51
N ASN A 177 9.33 5.92 11.91
CA ASN A 177 8.41 4.98 12.49
C ASN A 177 8.07 3.90 11.43
N ARG A 178 7.30 2.87 11.78
CA ARG A 178 6.93 1.80 10.86
C ARG A 178 6.13 2.32 9.64
N GLY A 179 5.25 3.31 9.83
CA GLY A 179 4.49 3.92 8.73
C GLY A 179 5.39 4.65 7.73
N PHE A 180 6.51 5.23 8.14
CA PHE A 180 7.52 5.77 7.22
C PHE A 180 8.20 4.67 6.43
N HIS A 181 8.54 3.56 7.08
CA HIS A 181 9.19 2.43 6.41
C HIS A 181 8.30 1.86 5.31
N GLU A 182 7.03 1.60 5.64
CA GLU A 182 6.02 1.15 4.69
C GLU A 182 5.71 2.20 3.60
N ALA A 183 5.74 3.50 3.97
CA ALA A 183 5.50 4.57 3.00
C ALA A 183 6.60 4.63 1.93
N ILE A 184 7.86 4.42 2.30
CA ILE A 184 8.97 4.39 1.34
C ILE A 184 8.84 3.18 0.41
N GLY A 185 8.60 1.97 0.94
CA GLY A 185 8.35 0.79 0.11
C GLY A 185 7.21 1.03 -0.89
N SER A 186 6.06 1.45 -0.39
CA SER A 186 4.88 1.71 -1.23
C SER A 186 5.06 2.86 -2.21
N LEU A 187 5.84 3.90 -1.86
CA LEU A 187 6.21 4.99 -2.76
C LEU A 187 6.98 4.50 -3.97
N LEU A 188 7.96 3.61 -3.75
CA LEU A 188 8.77 3.05 -4.84
C LEU A 188 7.97 2.03 -5.66
N GLY A 189 7.08 1.27 -5.01
CA GLY A 189 6.08 0.46 -5.70
C GLY A 189 5.22 1.30 -6.65
N LEU A 190 4.60 2.36 -6.16
CA LEU A 190 3.79 3.29 -6.98
C LEU A 190 4.63 3.93 -8.10
N ALA A 191 5.85 4.41 -7.80
CA ALA A 191 6.73 5.01 -8.79
C ALA A 191 7.13 4.04 -9.91
N SER A 192 7.30 2.75 -9.59
CA SER A 192 7.64 1.70 -10.54
C SER A 192 6.49 1.35 -11.50
N MET A 193 5.26 1.71 -11.15
CA MET A 193 4.06 1.47 -11.95
C MET A 193 3.62 2.69 -12.76
N GLN A 194 4.31 3.83 -12.62
CA GLN A 194 3.99 5.04 -13.37
C GLN A 194 4.23 4.85 -14.87
N LYS A 195 3.24 5.26 -15.70
CA LYS A 195 3.29 5.15 -17.16
C LYS A 195 4.59 5.72 -17.74
N ALA A 196 4.96 6.94 -17.33
CA ALA A 196 6.18 7.60 -17.83
C ALA A 196 7.46 6.81 -17.51
N PHE A 197 7.54 6.17 -16.34
CA PHE A 197 8.66 5.29 -16.00
C PHE A 197 8.66 4.02 -16.87
N LEU A 198 7.51 3.35 -16.99
CA LEU A 198 7.39 2.11 -17.78
C LEU A 198 7.65 2.35 -19.27
N GLN A 199 7.26 3.49 -19.81
CA GLN A 199 7.62 3.91 -21.18
C GLN A 199 9.13 4.12 -21.31
N GLY A 200 9.76 4.83 -20.37
CA GLY A 200 11.21 5.01 -20.34
C GLY A 200 12.00 3.71 -20.22
N ARG A 201 11.40 2.62 -19.72
CA ARG A 201 11.97 1.27 -19.65
C ARG A 201 11.59 0.37 -20.83
N GLY A 202 10.80 0.86 -21.79
CA GLY A 202 10.32 0.09 -22.93
C GLY A 202 9.28 -1.00 -22.60
N LEU A 203 8.73 -0.96 -21.39
CA LEU A 203 7.71 -1.92 -20.91
C LEU A 203 6.30 -1.53 -21.36
N VAL A 204 6.09 -0.25 -21.63
CA VAL A 204 4.87 0.31 -22.25
C VAL A 204 5.31 1.07 -23.49
N ALA A 205 4.63 0.89 -24.61
CA ALA A 205 4.95 1.59 -25.86
C ALA A 205 4.71 3.10 -25.69
N GLU A 206 5.53 3.94 -26.35
CA GLU A 206 5.37 5.41 -26.26
C GLU A 206 4.02 5.88 -26.77
N ASP A 207 3.51 5.23 -27.82
CA ASP A 207 2.21 5.52 -28.45
C ASP A 207 1.04 4.74 -27.83
N ALA A 208 1.27 4.00 -26.73
CA ALA A 208 0.22 3.24 -26.06
C ALA A 208 -0.92 4.16 -25.59
N LYS A 209 -2.12 3.88 -26.09
CA LYS A 209 -3.35 4.55 -25.65
C LYS A 209 -3.80 3.90 -24.34
N VAL A 210 -3.40 4.50 -23.25
CA VAL A 210 -3.77 4.08 -21.90
C VAL A 210 -4.87 5.01 -21.38
N ASP A 211 -5.96 4.44 -20.92
CA ASP A 211 -7.01 5.21 -20.25
C ASP A 211 -6.56 5.58 -18.83
N GLU A 212 -6.19 6.83 -18.63
CA GLU A 212 -5.68 7.35 -17.37
C GLU A 212 -6.71 7.27 -16.23
N LEU A 213 -8.00 7.40 -16.54
CA LEU A 213 -9.06 7.23 -15.54
C LEU A 213 -9.19 5.77 -15.09
N GLN A 214 -8.97 4.81 -16.00
CA GLN A 214 -8.94 3.39 -15.62
C GLN A 214 -7.71 3.04 -14.79
N VAL A 215 -6.56 3.68 -15.03
CA VAL A 215 -5.36 3.56 -14.17
C VAL A 215 -5.68 4.08 -12.79
N LEU A 216 -6.17 5.32 -12.68
CA LEU A 216 -6.54 5.93 -11.40
C LEU A 216 -7.61 5.12 -10.65
N LEU A 217 -8.59 4.58 -11.39
CA LEU A 217 -9.62 3.71 -10.79
C LEU A 217 -9.00 2.44 -10.20
N LYS A 218 -8.11 1.78 -10.93
CA LYS A 218 -7.41 0.58 -10.43
C LYS A 218 -6.57 0.90 -9.20
N GLU A 219 -5.81 1.99 -9.20
CA GLU A 219 -5.02 2.44 -8.06
C GLU A 219 -5.90 2.82 -6.85
N ALA A 220 -7.01 3.54 -7.07
CA ALA A 220 -7.94 3.88 -5.99
C ALA A 220 -8.60 2.65 -5.38
N LEU A 221 -8.88 1.62 -6.19
CA LEU A 221 -9.40 0.34 -5.71
C LEU A 221 -8.40 -0.46 -4.86
N GLU A 222 -7.13 -0.09 -4.87
CA GLU A 222 -6.11 -0.60 -3.94
C GLU A 222 -5.88 0.39 -2.77
N PHE A 223 -5.48 1.62 -3.05
CA PHE A 223 -5.06 2.57 -2.01
C PHE A 223 -6.23 3.17 -1.22
N VAL A 224 -7.29 3.65 -1.90
CA VAL A 224 -8.42 4.30 -1.21
C VAL A 224 -9.32 3.29 -0.53
N VAL A 225 -9.55 2.14 -1.17
CA VAL A 225 -10.37 1.05 -0.61
C VAL A 225 -9.72 0.45 0.65
N PHE A 226 -8.42 0.50 0.74
CA PHE A 226 -7.68 0.02 1.90
C PHE A 226 -7.91 0.88 3.17
N ILE A 227 -8.15 2.18 3.01
CA ILE A 227 -8.26 3.10 4.15
C ILE A 227 -9.37 2.72 5.13
N PRO A 228 -10.63 2.51 4.75
CA PRO A 228 -11.68 2.14 5.70
C PRO A 228 -11.44 0.77 6.36
N PHE A 229 -10.73 -0.14 5.71
CA PHE A 229 -10.31 -1.38 6.33
C PHE A 229 -9.26 -1.15 7.42
N SER A 230 -8.21 -0.39 7.12
CA SER A 230 -7.12 -0.14 8.07
C SER A 230 -7.55 0.78 9.21
N THR A 231 -8.08 1.98 8.88
CA THR A 231 -8.48 2.99 9.89
C THR A 231 -9.72 2.60 10.67
N GLY A 232 -10.63 1.89 10.00
CA GLY A 232 -11.93 1.50 10.53
C GLY A 232 -11.88 0.09 11.12
N THR A 233 -12.09 -0.90 10.27
CA THR A 233 -12.30 -2.30 10.70
C THR A 233 -11.18 -2.81 11.60
N MET A 234 -9.93 -2.78 11.12
CA MET A 234 -8.79 -3.31 11.87
C MET A 234 -8.52 -2.53 13.15
N THR A 235 -8.31 -1.22 13.03
CA THR A 235 -7.91 -0.39 14.18
C THR A 235 -8.97 -0.36 15.28
N HIS A 236 -10.26 -0.26 14.92
CA HIS A 236 -11.32 -0.24 15.94
C HIS A 236 -11.54 -1.62 16.56
N PHE A 237 -11.43 -2.70 15.77
CA PHE A 237 -11.54 -4.04 16.32
C PHE A 237 -10.41 -4.36 17.29
N GLU A 238 -9.16 -4.05 16.93
CA GLU A 238 -8.01 -4.26 17.83
C GLU A 238 -8.06 -3.34 19.05
N HIS A 239 -8.57 -2.10 18.91
CA HIS A 239 -8.81 -1.24 20.06
C HIS A 239 -9.82 -1.87 21.04
N ASP A 240 -10.93 -2.40 20.53
CA ASP A 240 -11.91 -3.07 21.38
C ASP A 240 -11.33 -4.34 22.02
N LEU A 241 -10.53 -5.09 21.26
CA LEU A 241 -9.91 -6.32 21.72
C LEU A 241 -8.93 -6.10 22.89
N TYR A 242 -8.12 -5.04 22.82
CA TYR A 242 -7.01 -4.82 23.76
C TYR A 242 -7.26 -3.72 24.79
N ALA A 243 -8.11 -2.74 24.49
CA ALA A 243 -8.35 -1.59 25.37
C ALA A 243 -9.69 -1.62 26.11
N THR A 244 -10.64 -2.47 25.65
CA THR A 244 -11.98 -2.55 26.27
C THR A 244 -12.39 -3.94 26.71
N ASP A 245 -11.46 -4.89 26.71
CA ASP A 245 -11.70 -6.29 27.12
C ASP A 245 -12.92 -6.93 26.42
N LEU A 246 -12.99 -6.80 25.10
CA LEU A 246 -14.10 -7.34 24.31
C LEU A 246 -14.30 -8.84 24.63
N PRO A 247 -15.50 -9.27 25.04
CA PRO A 247 -15.74 -10.68 25.35
C PRO A 247 -15.58 -11.56 24.10
N ILE A 248 -15.01 -12.75 24.27
CA ILE A 248 -14.83 -13.74 23.19
C ILE A 248 -16.16 -14.06 22.48
N SER A 249 -17.25 -14.09 23.26
CA SER A 249 -18.63 -14.31 22.76
C SER A 249 -19.16 -13.16 21.85
N SER A 250 -18.36 -12.15 21.53
CA SER A 250 -18.73 -11.01 20.70
C SER A 250 -17.66 -10.68 19.65
N TYR A 251 -16.66 -11.51 19.45
CA TYR A 251 -15.57 -11.23 18.51
C TYR A 251 -16.04 -11.15 17.08
N ASN A 252 -16.83 -12.15 16.63
CA ASN A 252 -17.25 -12.22 15.24
C ASN A 252 -18.33 -11.18 14.92
N GLU A 253 -19.27 -10.97 15.83
CA GLU A 253 -20.30 -9.91 15.72
C GLU A 253 -19.64 -8.53 15.61
N ARG A 254 -18.65 -8.24 16.49
CA ARG A 254 -17.96 -6.95 16.51
C ARG A 254 -17.13 -6.73 15.25
N TRP A 255 -16.45 -7.77 14.75
CA TRP A 255 -15.72 -7.73 13.50
C TRP A 255 -16.63 -7.35 12.33
N TRP A 256 -17.74 -8.06 12.15
CA TRP A 256 -18.66 -7.81 11.05
C TRP A 256 -19.38 -6.48 11.18
N LYS A 257 -19.67 -6.01 12.40
CA LYS A 257 -20.19 -4.66 12.64
C LYS A 257 -19.26 -3.60 12.05
N TYR A 258 -17.96 -3.69 12.31
CA TYR A 258 -17.00 -2.74 11.76
C TYR A 258 -16.78 -2.90 10.24
N VAL A 259 -16.81 -4.11 9.72
CA VAL A 259 -16.79 -4.36 8.27
C VAL A 259 -17.97 -3.69 7.58
N GLU A 260 -19.15 -3.77 8.13
CA GLU A 260 -20.36 -3.12 7.61
C GLU A 260 -20.27 -1.59 7.70
N GLU A 261 -19.89 -1.07 8.86
CA GLU A 261 -19.83 0.36 9.15
C GLU A 261 -18.79 1.09 8.28
N PHE A 262 -17.56 0.59 8.30
CA PHE A 262 -16.45 1.27 7.62
C PHE A 262 -16.36 0.93 6.14
N GLN A 263 -16.49 -0.35 5.79
CA GLN A 263 -16.27 -0.82 4.43
C GLN A 263 -17.56 -0.96 3.61
N GLY A 264 -18.74 -0.96 4.23
CA GLY A 264 -20.01 -1.21 3.51
C GLY A 264 -20.09 -2.62 2.93
N ILE A 265 -19.47 -3.59 3.58
CA ILE A 265 -19.41 -4.99 3.17
C ILE A 265 -20.18 -5.82 4.20
N ARG A 266 -20.93 -6.81 3.77
CA ARG A 266 -21.63 -7.74 4.65
C ARG A 266 -21.12 -9.16 4.52
N ALA A 267 -21.27 -9.93 5.57
CA ALA A 267 -20.98 -11.36 5.56
C ALA A 267 -21.77 -12.08 4.45
N PRO A 268 -21.21 -13.12 3.84
CA PRO A 268 -21.89 -13.85 2.76
C PRO A 268 -23.17 -14.57 3.25
N GLN A 269 -23.19 -14.92 4.52
CA GLN A 269 -24.32 -15.53 5.24
C GLN A 269 -24.24 -15.12 6.72
N LYS A 270 -25.25 -15.45 7.52
CA LYS A 270 -25.19 -15.26 8.97
C LYS A 270 -23.99 -16.05 9.52
N ARG A 271 -23.11 -15.35 10.26
CA ARG A 271 -21.89 -15.91 10.88
C ARG A 271 -21.90 -15.52 12.35
N GLY A 272 -22.09 -16.53 13.20
CA GLY A 272 -22.10 -16.35 14.66
C GLY A 272 -20.71 -16.54 15.26
N GLU A 273 -20.65 -16.67 16.59
CA GLU A 273 -19.41 -16.79 17.35
C GLU A 273 -18.77 -18.20 17.25
N GLU A 274 -19.40 -19.15 16.55
CA GLU A 274 -18.76 -20.39 16.12
C GLU A 274 -17.63 -20.16 15.09
N PHE A 275 -17.58 -18.95 14.51
CA PHE A 275 -16.51 -18.45 13.65
C PHE A 275 -15.66 -17.42 14.37
N CYS A 276 -14.43 -17.24 13.92
CA CYS A 276 -13.58 -16.11 14.31
C CYS A 276 -12.93 -15.53 13.05
N ASP A 277 -13.71 -14.78 12.27
CA ASP A 277 -13.27 -14.31 10.95
C ASP A 277 -12.09 -13.34 11.04
N ALA A 278 -12.04 -12.53 12.10
CA ALA A 278 -10.90 -11.65 12.40
C ALA A 278 -9.57 -12.42 12.48
N ALA A 279 -9.56 -13.63 13.08
CA ALA A 279 -8.36 -14.45 13.22
C ALA A 279 -7.81 -14.96 11.89
N SER A 280 -8.57 -14.88 10.79
CA SER A 280 -8.08 -15.16 9.44
C SER A 280 -7.07 -14.11 8.95
N LYS A 281 -7.03 -12.91 9.56
CA LYS A 281 -6.06 -11.86 9.28
C LYS A 281 -4.81 -12.09 10.13
N THR A 282 -3.72 -12.50 9.51
CA THR A 282 -2.47 -12.85 10.18
C THR A 282 -1.93 -11.73 11.09
N HIS A 283 -2.12 -10.48 10.72
CA HIS A 283 -1.68 -9.33 11.51
C HIS A 283 -2.32 -9.25 12.89
N ILE A 284 -3.57 -9.69 13.04
CA ILE A 284 -4.21 -9.78 14.37
C ILE A 284 -3.48 -10.79 15.26
N ASN A 285 -2.95 -11.87 14.67
CA ASN A 285 -2.36 -12.98 15.43
C ASN A 285 -0.87 -12.77 15.73
N ASN A 286 -0.12 -12.15 14.83
CA ASN A 286 1.35 -12.09 14.90
C ASN A 286 1.94 -10.67 14.85
N ASP A 287 1.12 -9.64 14.62
CA ASP A 287 1.56 -8.25 14.46
C ASP A 287 0.50 -7.29 15.04
N ALA A 288 0.07 -7.59 16.25
CA ALA A 288 -1.08 -6.99 16.91
C ALA A 288 -0.93 -5.49 17.15
N ALA A 289 -2.05 -4.78 17.07
CA ALA A 289 -2.20 -3.36 17.38
C ALA A 289 -1.31 -2.41 16.56
N GLN A 290 -0.95 -2.78 15.32
CA GLN A 290 -0.10 -1.98 14.44
C GLN A 290 -0.73 -1.66 13.07
N TYR A 291 -1.92 -2.18 12.77
CA TYR A 291 -2.46 -2.08 11.41
C TYR A 291 -2.77 -0.65 10.93
N TYR A 292 -2.91 0.31 11.85
CA TYR A 292 -3.02 1.74 11.55
C TYR A 292 -1.76 2.29 10.82
N ASP A 293 -0.62 1.62 10.93
CA ASP A 293 0.63 1.97 10.26
C ASP A 293 0.46 2.06 8.75
N TYR A 294 -0.30 1.11 8.18
CA TYR A 294 -0.56 1.06 6.74
C TYR A 294 -1.43 2.22 6.26
N ALA A 295 -2.40 2.69 7.08
CA ALA A 295 -3.15 3.89 6.74
C ALA A 295 -2.23 5.12 6.75
N ILE A 296 -1.39 5.26 7.77
CA ILE A 296 -0.38 6.31 7.85
C ILE A 296 0.56 6.24 6.64
N SER A 297 1.03 5.04 6.27
CA SER A 297 1.96 4.85 5.15
C SER A 297 1.36 5.28 3.82
N TYR A 298 0.10 4.95 3.55
CA TYR A 298 -0.56 5.34 2.29
C TYR A 298 -0.81 6.85 2.20
N ILE A 299 -1.07 7.50 3.31
CA ILE A 299 -1.16 8.96 3.37
C ILE A 299 0.23 9.60 3.13
N LEU A 300 1.25 9.11 3.81
CA LEU A 300 2.63 9.61 3.68
C LEU A 300 3.19 9.40 2.28
N LEU A 301 2.99 8.21 1.67
CA LEU A 301 3.48 7.96 0.33
C LEU A 301 2.95 8.99 -0.68
N HIS A 302 1.65 9.36 -0.60
CA HIS A 302 1.08 10.35 -1.49
C HIS A 302 1.63 11.76 -1.21
N GLN A 303 1.93 12.10 0.05
CA GLN A 303 2.59 13.36 0.38
C GLN A 303 4.01 13.43 -0.19
N PHE A 304 4.82 12.38 0.00
CA PHE A 304 6.17 12.29 -0.57
C PHE A 304 6.14 12.25 -2.10
N HIS A 305 5.25 11.47 -2.68
CA HIS A 305 5.07 11.39 -4.12
C HIS A 305 4.70 12.74 -4.73
N SER A 306 3.72 13.43 -4.15
CA SER A 306 3.32 14.76 -4.59
C SER A 306 4.48 15.78 -4.47
N HIS A 307 5.26 15.72 -3.38
CA HIS A 307 6.41 16.59 -3.19
C HIS A 307 7.51 16.32 -4.24
N ILE A 308 7.89 15.05 -4.43
CA ILE A 308 8.89 14.68 -5.43
C ILE A 308 8.42 15.11 -6.82
N ALA A 309 7.22 14.71 -7.22
CA ALA A 309 6.70 15.01 -8.55
C ALA A 309 6.62 16.53 -8.81
N ARG A 310 5.94 17.27 -7.95
CA ARG A 310 5.65 18.70 -8.18
C ARG A 310 6.81 19.63 -7.87
N LYS A 311 7.55 19.39 -6.76
CA LYS A 311 8.57 20.33 -6.26
C LYS A 311 9.98 20.01 -6.74
N ILE A 312 10.29 18.71 -6.91
CA ILE A 312 11.64 18.29 -7.33
C ILE A 312 11.69 18.12 -8.86
N LEU A 313 10.69 17.42 -9.43
CA LEU A 313 10.69 17.03 -10.84
C LEU A 313 9.92 18.01 -11.75
N GLY A 314 8.99 18.82 -11.20
CA GLY A 314 8.10 19.66 -11.99
C GLY A 314 7.13 18.87 -12.87
N GLN A 315 6.72 17.68 -12.44
CA GLN A 315 5.86 16.74 -13.16
C GLN A 315 4.49 16.58 -12.49
N ASP A 316 3.51 16.05 -13.22
CA ASP A 316 2.23 15.63 -12.63
C ASP A 316 2.45 14.34 -11.83
N PRO A 317 2.01 14.27 -10.56
CA PRO A 317 2.12 13.05 -9.76
C PRO A 317 1.49 11.81 -10.40
N ARG A 318 0.49 11.97 -11.26
CA ARG A 318 -0.20 10.86 -11.95
C ARG A 318 0.54 10.30 -13.16
N ASN A 319 1.61 10.97 -13.57
CA ASN A 319 2.46 10.54 -14.69
C ASN A 319 3.88 11.05 -14.49
N THR A 320 4.59 10.50 -13.54
CA THR A 320 5.95 10.95 -13.16
C THR A 320 6.98 9.85 -13.37
N ASN A 321 8.24 10.26 -13.51
CA ASN A 321 9.36 9.35 -13.64
C ASN A 321 10.54 9.83 -12.79
N TYR A 322 10.89 9.05 -11.76
CA TYR A 322 12.02 9.36 -10.88
C TYR A 322 13.36 8.88 -11.43
N TYR A 323 13.34 7.90 -12.35
CA TYR A 323 14.54 7.21 -12.82
C TYR A 323 15.61 8.19 -13.33
N GLY A 324 16.84 8.01 -12.86
CA GLY A 324 17.97 8.87 -13.19
C GLY A 324 18.01 10.23 -12.46
N ASN A 325 17.02 10.58 -11.67
CA ASN A 325 16.98 11.88 -11.00
C ASN A 325 17.65 11.84 -9.62
N LYS A 326 18.89 12.33 -9.55
CA LYS A 326 19.69 12.36 -8.32
C LYS A 326 19.08 13.23 -7.22
N LYS A 327 18.36 14.32 -7.54
CA LYS A 327 17.69 15.16 -6.54
C LYS A 327 16.54 14.43 -5.85
N ALA A 328 15.81 13.58 -6.58
CA ALA A 328 14.81 12.71 -5.96
C ALA A 328 15.47 11.69 -5.00
N GLY A 329 16.63 11.13 -5.39
CA GLY A 329 17.41 10.26 -4.51
C GLY A 329 17.96 10.98 -3.28
N GLU A 330 18.49 12.20 -3.44
CA GLU A 330 18.98 13.04 -2.33
C GLU A 330 17.85 13.35 -1.32
N PHE A 331 16.64 13.65 -1.82
CA PHE A 331 15.47 13.85 -0.96
C PHE A 331 15.14 12.59 -0.15
N LEU A 332 15.07 11.43 -0.80
CA LEU A 332 14.81 10.15 -0.14
C LEU A 332 15.90 9.86 0.91
N ARG A 333 17.17 9.90 0.53
CA ARG A 333 18.29 9.67 1.45
C ARG A 333 18.31 10.66 2.63
N GLY A 334 17.83 11.90 2.40
CA GLY A 334 17.63 12.89 3.45
C GLY A 334 16.74 12.41 4.59
N ILE A 335 15.72 11.60 4.26
CA ILE A 335 14.80 10.97 5.22
C ILE A 335 15.42 9.68 5.77
N LEU A 336 15.85 8.78 4.90
CA LEU A 336 16.26 7.42 5.25
C LEU A 336 17.41 7.39 6.25
N LYS A 337 18.44 8.21 6.02
CA LYS A 337 19.66 8.26 6.87
C LYS A 337 19.43 8.70 8.32
N LEU A 338 18.25 9.27 8.63
CA LEU A 338 17.92 9.72 9.97
C LEU A 338 17.59 8.55 10.91
N GLY A 339 17.12 7.42 10.36
CA GLY A 339 16.58 6.35 11.20
C GLY A 339 15.50 6.90 12.14
N ALA A 340 15.45 6.38 13.37
CA ALA A 340 14.54 6.83 14.43
C ALA A 340 15.15 7.92 15.32
N THR A 341 16.19 8.64 14.88
CA THR A 341 16.89 9.65 15.71
C THR A 341 16.07 10.93 15.92
N ARG A 342 14.98 11.12 15.18
CA ARG A 342 14.13 12.32 15.23
C ARG A 342 12.66 11.97 15.24
N ASP A 343 11.84 12.79 15.90
CA ASP A 343 10.39 12.67 15.84
C ASP A 343 9.92 12.75 14.37
N TRP A 344 9.11 11.80 13.94
CA TRP A 344 8.63 11.69 12.56
C TRP A 344 7.85 12.92 12.08
N ARG A 345 7.15 13.61 13.00
CA ARG A 345 6.40 14.85 12.67
C ARG A 345 7.35 15.98 12.32
N VAL A 346 8.47 16.06 13.06
CA VAL A 346 9.56 17.03 12.77
C VAL A 346 10.20 16.70 11.43
N VAL A 347 10.48 15.40 11.16
CA VAL A 347 11.04 14.97 9.86
C VAL A 347 10.09 15.36 8.72
N LEU A 348 8.80 15.12 8.87
CA LEU A 348 7.80 15.47 7.86
C LEU A 348 7.75 16.99 7.61
N GLN A 349 7.71 17.78 8.68
CA GLN A 349 7.67 19.24 8.59
C GLN A 349 8.93 19.83 7.93
N GLU A 350 10.11 19.31 8.26
CA GLU A 350 11.38 19.78 7.68
C GLU A 350 11.56 19.34 6.23
N THR A 351 11.02 18.19 5.84
CA THR A 351 11.22 17.64 4.49
C THR A 351 10.20 18.14 3.47
N ILE A 352 8.92 18.20 3.85
CA ILE A 352 7.84 18.59 2.92
C ILE A 352 7.06 19.81 3.38
N GLY A 353 7.33 20.38 4.57
CA GLY A 353 6.72 21.61 5.08
C GLY A 353 5.25 21.46 5.49
N SER A 354 4.81 20.24 5.87
CA SER A 354 3.43 20.01 6.29
C SER A 354 3.32 18.91 7.33
N ASP A 355 2.23 18.92 8.10
CA ASP A 355 1.81 17.80 8.92
C ASP A 355 1.24 16.66 8.07
N ILE A 356 1.00 15.51 8.70
CA ILE A 356 0.36 14.38 8.02
C ILE A 356 -1.07 14.74 7.59
N SER A 357 -1.39 14.54 6.30
CA SER A 357 -2.65 14.98 5.70
C SER A 357 -3.04 14.12 4.51
N ALA A 358 -4.32 13.74 4.42
CA ALA A 358 -4.88 13.05 3.26
C ALA A 358 -4.99 13.93 2.01
N ARG A 359 -4.69 15.23 2.10
CA ARG A 359 -4.85 16.18 0.98
C ARG A 359 -4.14 15.75 -0.29
N ALA A 360 -2.89 15.31 -0.20
CA ALA A 360 -2.13 14.88 -1.38
C ALA A 360 -2.76 13.66 -2.07
N MET A 361 -3.30 12.72 -1.30
CA MET A 361 -4.02 11.56 -1.82
C MET A 361 -5.35 11.96 -2.47
N LEU A 362 -6.10 12.88 -1.87
CA LEU A 362 -7.32 13.42 -2.44
C LEU A 362 -7.06 14.17 -3.75
N ASP A 363 -6.01 15.01 -3.80
CA ASP A 363 -5.61 15.73 -5.01
C ASP A 363 -5.16 14.79 -6.13
N TYR A 364 -4.51 13.67 -5.77
CA TYR A 364 -4.10 12.65 -6.73
C TYR A 364 -5.31 12.01 -7.42
N PHE A 365 -6.36 11.69 -6.66
CA PHE A 365 -7.57 11.03 -7.15
C PHE A 365 -8.71 12.01 -7.52
N GLU A 366 -8.50 13.32 -7.51
CA GLU A 366 -9.54 14.31 -7.82
C GLU A 366 -10.22 14.08 -9.19
N PRO A 367 -9.48 13.82 -10.32
CA PRO A 367 -10.13 13.56 -11.61
C PRO A 367 -10.99 12.30 -11.61
N LEU A 368 -10.58 11.29 -10.83
CA LEU A 368 -11.38 10.08 -10.66
C LEU A 368 -12.66 10.35 -9.88
N LEU A 369 -12.60 11.17 -8.83
CA LEU A 369 -13.78 11.54 -8.05
C LEU A 369 -14.84 12.24 -8.94
N GLU A 370 -14.40 13.15 -9.79
CA GLU A 370 -15.28 13.80 -10.76
C GLU A 370 -15.91 12.83 -11.76
N TYR A 371 -15.10 11.92 -12.29
CA TYR A 371 -15.57 10.84 -13.18
C TYR A 371 -16.61 9.94 -12.48
N LEU A 372 -16.32 9.49 -11.26
CA LEU A 372 -17.21 8.60 -10.52
C LEU A 372 -18.53 9.26 -10.15
N ARG A 373 -18.55 10.55 -9.83
CA ARG A 373 -19.78 11.30 -9.58
C ARG A 373 -20.70 11.32 -10.80
N LYS A 374 -20.13 11.50 -11.99
CA LYS A 374 -20.89 11.43 -13.27
C LYS A 374 -21.37 10.00 -13.55
N GLU A 375 -20.50 9.01 -13.36
CA GLU A 375 -20.82 7.59 -13.57
C GLU A 375 -21.92 7.09 -12.61
N ASN A 376 -21.96 7.64 -11.39
CA ASN A 376 -22.92 7.29 -10.38
C ASN A 376 -24.21 8.16 -10.38
N GLU A 377 -24.34 9.07 -11.33
CA GLU A 377 -25.54 9.91 -11.44
C GLU A 377 -26.81 9.04 -11.48
N GLY A 378 -27.78 9.34 -10.64
CA GLY A 378 -29.01 8.56 -10.45
C GLY A 378 -28.86 7.24 -9.68
N ARG A 379 -27.66 6.85 -9.28
CA ARG A 379 -27.41 5.68 -8.42
C ARG A 379 -27.56 6.04 -6.93
N ARG A 380 -28.11 5.11 -6.14
CA ARG A 380 -28.31 5.32 -4.70
C ARG A 380 -27.03 5.03 -3.92
N HIS A 381 -26.51 6.01 -3.21
CA HIS A 381 -25.47 5.82 -2.19
C HIS A 381 -26.08 5.19 -0.94
N THR A 382 -25.37 4.28 -0.29
CA THR A 382 -25.84 3.55 0.89
C THR A 382 -24.91 3.68 2.10
N LEU A 383 -23.69 4.21 1.89
CA LEU A 383 -22.79 4.46 3.01
C LEU A 383 -23.07 5.80 3.67
N GLY A 384 -23.30 5.78 4.99
CA GLY A 384 -23.33 6.96 5.82
C GLY A 384 -21.96 7.58 6.08
N ASP A 385 -21.94 8.65 6.85
CA ASP A 385 -20.71 9.24 7.39
C ASP A 385 -20.14 8.36 8.53
N VAL A 386 -18.85 8.50 8.83
CA VAL A 386 -18.12 7.73 9.87
C VAL A 386 -17.43 8.64 10.87
#